data_ef2e2d9d2bd17d3e6ff26d700aaa1cf4
#
_entry.id   ef2e2d9d2bd17d3e6ff26d700aaa1cf4
#
_cell.length_a   1.000
_cell.length_b   1.000
_cell.length_c   1.000
_cell.angle_alpha   90.00
_cell.angle_beta   90.00
_cell.angle_gamma   90.00
#
_symmetry.space_group_name_H-M   'P 1'
#
loop_
_entity.id
_entity.type
_entity.pdbx_description
1 polymer ?
#
loop_
_entity_poly.entity_id
_entity_poly.type
_entity_poly.pdbx_seq_one_letter_code
_entity_poly.pdbx_strand_id
1 'polypeptide(L)'
;YYFEKEPLGNAGALFKLKDKLTEDFLLLNADAIFDIDFNRFIKYHKEKGGLVTLFTHPNSHPYDSGLIFADTNNTVLRWSAKEDERPAYYRNRVNAGLHVISPNILETEITTAKVDLDRQLLKPLAGSGKMFCYDSPEYVKDMGTPDRYVAVCRDYREGKVSGKNLKNKQKAIFLDRDGTLNK
;
A
#
# COMPACT_ATOMS: atom_id res chain seq x y z
N TYR A 1 -2.38 21.51 -9.85
CA TYR A 1 -2.77 21.63 -8.44
C TYR A 1 -4.29 21.76 -8.34
N TYR A 2 -4.88 21.13 -7.32
CA TYR A 2 -6.27 21.30 -6.93
C TYR A 2 -6.32 21.94 -5.54
N PHE A 3 -7.00 23.07 -5.41
CA PHE A 3 -7.13 23.78 -4.15
C PHE A 3 -8.52 23.52 -3.55
N GLU A 4 -8.56 22.97 -2.36
CA GLU A 4 -9.78 22.80 -1.59
C GLU A 4 -10.12 24.11 -0.86
N LYS A 5 -11.35 24.59 -1.03
CA LYS A 5 -11.86 25.76 -0.25
C LYS A 5 -12.15 25.37 1.19
N GLU A 6 -12.55 24.13 1.40
CA GLU A 6 -12.79 23.51 2.70
C GLU A 6 -12.18 22.11 2.70
N PRO A 7 -11.68 21.59 3.84
CA PRO A 7 -11.11 20.26 3.92
C PRO A 7 -12.14 19.19 3.54
N LEU A 8 -11.85 18.39 2.50
CA LEU A 8 -12.71 17.34 1.98
C LEU A 8 -12.37 15.93 2.51
N GLY A 9 -11.45 15.83 3.46
CA GLY A 9 -10.85 14.55 3.90
C GLY A 9 -9.70 14.13 2.98
N ASN A 10 -9.17 12.94 3.20
CA ASN A 10 -8.00 12.46 2.45
C ASN A 10 -8.34 11.88 1.06
N ALA A 11 -9.62 11.78 0.69
CA ALA A 11 -10.06 11.28 -0.61
C ALA A 11 -11.11 12.16 -1.31
N GLY A 12 -11.63 13.22 -0.69
CA GLY A 12 -12.70 14.02 -1.28
C GLY A 12 -12.29 14.77 -2.55
N ALA A 13 -11.01 15.18 -2.67
CA ALA A 13 -10.48 15.78 -3.88
C ALA A 13 -10.58 14.87 -5.11
N LEU A 14 -10.50 13.54 -4.94
CA LEU A 14 -10.62 12.58 -6.04
C LEU A 14 -11.97 12.71 -6.75
N PHE A 15 -13.05 12.87 -5.99
CA PHE A 15 -14.41 13.04 -6.54
C PHE A 15 -14.57 14.36 -7.28
N LYS A 16 -13.85 15.43 -6.87
CA LYS A 16 -13.82 16.71 -7.58
C LYS A 16 -12.98 16.65 -8.86
N LEU A 17 -12.08 15.69 -8.94
CA LEU A 17 -11.22 15.48 -10.10
C LEU A 17 -11.70 14.32 -11.00
N LYS A 18 -12.87 13.73 -10.73
CA LYS A 18 -13.41 12.58 -11.44
C LYS A 18 -13.31 12.71 -12.96
N ASP A 19 -13.74 13.85 -13.52
CA ASP A 19 -13.72 14.10 -14.96
C ASP A 19 -12.30 14.21 -15.56
N LYS A 20 -11.27 14.35 -14.71
CA LYS A 20 -9.87 14.43 -15.12
C LYS A 20 -9.13 13.09 -14.91
N LEU A 21 -9.64 12.25 -14.06
CA LEU A 21 -9.10 10.92 -13.74
C LEU A 21 -9.76 9.89 -14.65
N THR A 22 -9.35 9.82 -15.90
CA THR A 22 -9.96 8.97 -16.94
C THR A 22 -9.25 7.65 -17.15
N GLU A 23 -8.06 7.49 -16.57
CA GLU A 23 -7.25 6.27 -16.64
C GLU A 23 -6.82 5.84 -15.24
N ASP A 24 -6.28 4.61 -15.12
CA ASP A 24 -5.69 4.16 -13.85
C ASP A 24 -4.64 5.15 -13.37
N PHE A 25 -4.69 5.50 -12.10
CA PHE A 25 -3.81 6.49 -11.52
C PHE A 25 -3.13 6.00 -10.24
N LEU A 26 -1.98 6.60 -9.94
CA LEU A 26 -1.27 6.40 -8.69
C LEU A 26 -1.80 7.34 -7.62
N LEU A 27 -2.14 6.80 -6.46
CA LEU A 27 -2.47 7.55 -5.26
C LEU A 27 -1.42 7.25 -4.19
N LEU A 28 -0.74 8.29 -3.73
CA LEU A 28 0.42 8.18 -2.85
C LEU A 28 0.22 9.05 -1.61
N ASN A 29 0.55 8.52 -0.44
CA ASN A 29 0.61 9.31 0.78
C ASN A 29 1.83 10.24 0.74
N ALA A 30 1.63 11.53 1.03
CA ALA A 30 2.68 12.54 0.94
C ALA A 30 3.71 12.50 2.07
N ASP A 31 3.42 11.78 3.15
CA ASP A 31 4.26 11.60 4.32
C ASP A 31 5.07 10.28 4.31
N ALA A 32 5.10 9.60 3.18
CA ALA A 32 5.87 8.39 2.98
C ALA A 32 7.03 8.62 2.00
N ILE A 33 8.20 8.06 2.31
CA ILE A 33 9.28 7.89 1.33
C ILE A 33 9.24 6.48 0.77
N PHE A 34 9.45 6.38 -0.53
CA PHE A 34 9.48 5.11 -1.24
C PHE A 34 10.46 5.17 -2.42
N ASP A 35 11.04 4.03 -2.74
CA ASP A 35 11.83 3.82 -3.95
C ASP A 35 11.47 2.43 -4.47
N ILE A 36 10.56 2.39 -5.44
CA ILE A 36 9.95 1.17 -5.97
C ILE A 36 9.98 1.14 -7.49
N ASP A 37 9.86 -0.05 -8.07
CA ASP A 37 9.63 -0.21 -9.50
C ASP A 37 8.15 0.02 -9.85
N PHE A 38 7.79 1.28 -10.11
CA PHE A 38 6.43 1.65 -10.50
C PHE A 38 5.94 0.91 -11.75
N ASN A 39 6.82 0.60 -12.70
CA ASN A 39 6.40 -0.11 -13.92
C ASN A 39 5.92 -1.53 -13.60
N ARG A 40 6.60 -2.22 -12.68
CA ARG A 40 6.15 -3.54 -12.19
C ARG A 40 4.83 -3.43 -11.44
N PHE A 41 4.68 -2.43 -10.58
CA PHE A 41 3.48 -2.21 -9.79
C PHE A 41 2.26 -1.92 -10.67
N ILE A 42 2.39 -1.00 -11.64
CA ILE A 42 1.33 -0.64 -12.58
C ILE A 42 1.01 -1.83 -13.51
N LYS A 43 2.03 -2.54 -14.00
CA LYS A 43 1.84 -3.74 -14.84
C LYS A 43 1.02 -4.80 -14.08
N TYR A 44 1.37 -5.06 -12.82
CA TYR A 44 0.64 -5.99 -11.99
C TYR A 44 -0.84 -5.61 -11.84
N HIS A 45 -1.14 -4.33 -11.59
CA HIS A 45 -2.51 -3.84 -11.51
C HIS A 45 -3.29 -4.14 -12.79
N LYS A 46 -2.72 -3.84 -13.95
CA LYS A 46 -3.33 -4.11 -15.26
C LYS A 46 -3.57 -5.60 -15.50
N GLU A 47 -2.63 -6.45 -15.09
CA GLU A 47 -2.76 -7.91 -15.20
C GLU A 47 -3.88 -8.47 -14.30
N LYS A 48 -4.08 -7.87 -13.13
CA LYS A 48 -5.16 -8.26 -12.20
C LYS A 48 -6.53 -7.74 -12.61
N GLY A 49 -6.62 -6.60 -13.28
CA GLY A 49 -7.87 -6.02 -13.76
C GLY A 49 -8.84 -5.61 -12.65
N GLY A 50 -8.32 -5.31 -11.46
CA GLY A 50 -9.12 -4.88 -10.31
C GLY A 50 -9.40 -3.38 -10.29
N LEU A 51 -10.20 -2.92 -9.32
CA LEU A 51 -10.41 -1.50 -9.09
C LEU A 51 -9.26 -0.86 -8.31
N VAL A 52 -8.61 -1.63 -7.44
CA VAL A 52 -7.51 -1.15 -6.59
C VAL A 52 -6.44 -2.21 -6.45
N THR A 53 -5.19 -1.79 -6.55
CA THR A 53 -4.05 -2.58 -6.09
C THR A 53 -3.33 -1.82 -4.98
N LEU A 54 -3.29 -2.43 -3.80
CA LEU A 54 -2.55 -1.92 -2.65
C LEU A 54 -1.10 -2.34 -2.76
N PHE A 55 -0.17 -1.41 -2.58
CA PHE A 55 1.21 -1.79 -2.28
C PHE A 55 1.27 -2.26 -0.83
N THR A 56 1.71 -3.49 -0.62
CA THR A 56 1.74 -4.11 0.70
C THR A 56 3.14 -4.57 1.07
N HIS A 57 3.48 -4.43 2.34
CA HIS A 57 4.78 -4.81 2.86
C HIS A 57 4.67 -5.30 4.31
N PRO A 58 5.68 -6.02 4.83
CA PRO A 58 5.75 -6.32 6.25
C PRO A 58 6.09 -5.07 7.05
N ASN A 59 5.39 -4.86 8.18
CA ASN A 59 5.63 -3.76 9.10
C ASN A 59 6.39 -4.27 10.35
N SER A 60 7.31 -3.44 10.88
CA SER A 60 7.98 -3.71 12.16
C SER A 60 7.02 -3.64 13.37
N HIS A 61 5.84 -3.02 13.20
CA HIS A 61 4.80 -2.86 14.22
C HIS A 61 3.44 -3.37 13.72
N PRO A 62 3.32 -4.67 13.36
CA PRO A 62 2.09 -5.19 12.77
C PRO A 62 0.89 -5.11 13.72
N TYR A 63 1.11 -5.12 15.02
CA TYR A 63 0.06 -5.03 16.04
C TYR A 63 -0.59 -3.63 16.13
N ASP A 64 0.11 -2.58 15.68
CA ASP A 64 -0.41 -1.20 15.65
C ASP A 64 -1.02 -0.80 14.30
N SER A 65 -1.01 -1.72 13.34
CA SER A 65 -1.43 -1.44 11.97
C SER A 65 -2.63 -2.29 11.56
N GLY A 66 -3.43 -1.79 10.64
CA GLY A 66 -4.44 -2.60 9.96
C GLY A 66 -3.77 -3.69 9.12
N LEU A 67 -4.25 -4.93 9.24
CA LEU A 67 -3.74 -6.09 8.52
C LEU A 67 -4.58 -6.35 7.27
N ILE A 68 -3.91 -6.70 6.19
CA ILE A 68 -4.53 -7.11 4.94
C ILE A 68 -4.45 -8.62 4.81
N PHE A 69 -5.60 -9.28 4.77
CA PHE A 69 -5.73 -10.71 4.51
C PHE A 69 -6.08 -10.91 3.04
N ALA A 70 -5.33 -11.74 2.35
CA ALA A 70 -5.54 -12.05 0.95
C ALA A 70 -5.34 -13.54 0.70
N ASP A 71 -5.95 -14.03 -0.38
CA ASP A 71 -5.80 -15.40 -0.86
C ASP A 71 -4.44 -15.64 -1.57
N THR A 72 -4.27 -16.82 -2.13
CA THR A 72 -3.07 -17.22 -2.89
C THR A 72 -2.89 -16.44 -4.18
N ASN A 73 -3.95 -15.84 -4.72
CA ASN A 73 -3.93 -14.97 -5.90
C ASN A 73 -3.69 -13.50 -5.54
N ASN A 74 -3.47 -13.22 -4.24
CA ASN A 74 -3.36 -11.88 -3.66
C ASN A 74 -4.65 -11.03 -3.76
N THR A 75 -5.81 -11.66 -3.92
CA THR A 75 -7.10 -10.98 -3.80
C THR A 75 -7.36 -10.65 -2.34
N VAL A 76 -7.67 -9.40 -2.03
CA VAL A 76 -7.95 -8.98 -0.66
C VAL A 76 -9.28 -9.53 -0.19
N LEU A 77 -9.24 -10.37 0.84
CA LEU A 77 -10.42 -11.00 1.45
C LEU A 77 -10.95 -10.18 2.63
N ARG A 78 -10.06 -9.61 3.43
CA ARG A 78 -10.41 -8.85 4.63
C ARG A 78 -9.35 -7.79 4.94
N TRP A 79 -9.80 -6.65 5.40
CA TRP A 79 -8.98 -5.60 6.01
C TRP A 79 -9.36 -5.50 7.49
N SER A 80 -8.48 -5.96 8.36
CA SER A 80 -8.68 -5.94 9.81
C SER A 80 -8.10 -4.66 10.38
N ALA A 81 -8.88 -3.95 11.18
CA ALA A 81 -8.38 -2.80 11.93
C ALA A 81 -7.46 -3.27 13.07
N LYS A 82 -6.73 -2.34 13.66
CA LYS A 82 -5.82 -2.68 14.78
C LYS A 82 -6.56 -3.14 16.04
N GLU A 83 -7.82 -2.70 16.18
CA GLU A 83 -8.71 -3.03 17.29
C GLU A 83 -9.43 -4.39 17.11
N ASP A 84 -9.42 -4.95 15.90
CA ASP A 84 -10.08 -6.21 15.60
C ASP A 84 -9.32 -7.38 16.22
N GLU A 85 -10.07 -8.41 16.61
CA GLU A 85 -9.47 -9.67 17.04
C GLU A 85 -8.66 -10.30 15.90
N ARG A 86 -7.45 -10.73 16.22
CA ARG A 86 -6.49 -11.30 15.27
C ARG A 86 -6.32 -12.78 15.46
N PRO A 87 -6.18 -13.54 14.37
CA PRO A 87 -5.84 -14.96 14.48
C PRO A 87 -4.44 -15.11 15.09
N ALA A 88 -4.19 -16.25 15.75
CA ALA A 88 -2.89 -16.55 16.36
C ALA A 88 -1.74 -16.51 15.33
N TYR A 89 -2.02 -16.87 14.08
CA TYR A 89 -1.07 -16.84 12.98
C TYR A 89 -1.63 -16.00 11.84
N TYR A 90 -0.85 -15.01 11.37
CA TYR A 90 -1.19 -14.17 10.23
C TYR A 90 0.07 -13.72 9.49
N ARG A 91 -0.07 -13.48 8.21
CA ARG A 91 0.99 -12.86 7.42
C ARG A 91 1.08 -11.39 7.79
N ASN A 92 2.28 -10.93 8.14
CA ASN A 92 2.56 -9.52 8.38
C ASN A 92 2.47 -8.77 7.04
N ARG A 93 1.30 -8.26 6.74
CA ARG A 93 0.97 -7.55 5.50
C ARG A 93 0.13 -6.32 5.85
N VAL A 94 0.69 -5.15 5.60
CA VAL A 94 0.02 -3.87 5.83
C VAL A 94 -0.03 -3.03 4.56
N ASN A 95 -1.01 -2.12 4.49
CA ASN A 95 -1.09 -1.13 3.42
C ASN A 95 0.03 -0.08 3.60
N ALA A 96 0.81 0.15 2.55
CA ALA A 96 1.93 1.09 2.55
C ALA A 96 1.54 2.53 2.22
N GLY A 97 0.27 2.80 1.94
CA GLY A 97 -0.17 4.13 1.51
C GLY A 97 0.15 4.45 0.03
N LEU A 98 0.47 3.42 -0.76
CA LEU A 98 0.67 3.52 -2.20
C LEU A 98 -0.35 2.62 -2.90
N HIS A 99 -1.04 3.18 -3.89
CA HIS A 99 -2.12 2.49 -4.59
C HIS A 99 -2.07 2.75 -6.09
N VAL A 100 -2.46 1.75 -6.89
CA VAL A 100 -2.95 1.98 -8.26
C VAL A 100 -4.47 1.83 -8.20
N ILE A 101 -5.16 2.82 -8.72
CA ILE A 101 -6.62 2.95 -8.61
C ILE A 101 -7.22 3.14 -9.98
N SER A 102 -8.25 2.34 -10.31
CA SER A 102 -9.09 2.55 -11.47
C SER A 102 -10.10 3.67 -11.21
N PRO A 103 -10.35 4.58 -12.18
CA PRO A 103 -11.35 5.64 -12.04
C PRO A 103 -12.74 5.14 -11.67
N ASN A 104 -13.08 3.92 -12.03
CA ASN A 104 -14.38 3.30 -11.74
C ASN A 104 -14.72 3.23 -10.25
N ILE A 105 -13.72 3.34 -9.36
CA ILE A 105 -13.99 3.45 -7.91
C ILE A 105 -14.74 4.74 -7.57
N LEU A 106 -14.58 5.79 -8.38
CA LEU A 106 -15.22 7.10 -8.18
C LEU A 106 -16.70 7.10 -8.60
N GLU A 107 -17.23 5.98 -9.11
CA GLU A 107 -18.67 5.77 -9.29
C GLU A 107 -19.37 5.40 -7.97
N THR A 108 -18.62 5.12 -6.90
CA THR A 108 -19.18 4.86 -5.58
C THR A 108 -19.91 6.09 -5.07
N GLU A 109 -21.17 5.93 -4.68
CA GLU A 109 -21.95 7.01 -4.09
C GLU A 109 -21.40 7.35 -2.69
N ILE A 110 -21.00 8.60 -2.53
CA ILE A 110 -20.55 9.16 -1.25
C ILE A 110 -21.48 10.27 -0.85
N THR A 111 -22.12 10.11 0.30
CA THR A 111 -23.13 11.08 0.82
C THR A 111 -22.52 12.13 1.76
N THR A 112 -21.26 11.97 2.15
CA THR A 112 -20.56 12.85 3.10
C THR A 112 -19.70 13.88 2.37
N ALA A 113 -19.62 15.10 2.92
CA ALA A 113 -18.74 16.14 2.37
C ALA A 113 -17.25 15.81 2.53
N LYS A 114 -16.88 15.09 3.60
CA LYS A 114 -15.52 14.62 3.86
C LYS A 114 -15.42 13.14 3.59
N VAL A 115 -14.45 12.73 2.78
CA VAL A 115 -14.26 11.35 2.37
C VAL A 115 -12.98 10.80 2.98
N ASP A 116 -13.10 9.69 3.69
CA ASP A 116 -11.97 8.91 4.18
C ASP A 116 -11.67 7.76 3.21
N LEU A 117 -10.46 7.76 2.65
CA LEU A 117 -10.03 6.79 1.66
C LEU A 117 -10.18 5.36 2.16
N ASP A 118 -9.62 5.07 3.34
CA ASP A 118 -9.58 3.72 3.86
C ASP A 118 -10.98 3.22 4.25
N ARG A 119 -11.74 4.06 4.97
CA ARG A 119 -13.03 3.65 5.55
C ARG A 119 -14.14 3.58 4.52
N GLN A 120 -14.18 4.53 3.58
CA GLN A 120 -15.31 4.70 2.68
C GLN A 120 -15.07 4.14 1.28
N LEU A 121 -13.81 4.01 0.85
CA LEU A 121 -13.48 3.50 -0.47
C LEU A 121 -12.78 2.16 -0.44
N LEU A 122 -11.68 2.01 0.32
CA LEU A 122 -10.86 0.81 0.23
C LEU A 122 -11.43 -0.37 1.04
N LYS A 123 -11.74 -0.17 2.33
CA LYS A 123 -12.27 -1.26 3.17
C LYS A 123 -13.54 -1.91 2.64
N PRO A 124 -14.51 -1.18 2.07
CA PRO A 124 -15.70 -1.80 1.47
C PRO A 124 -15.41 -2.72 0.28
N LEU A 125 -14.25 -2.56 -0.38
CA LEU A 125 -13.82 -3.46 -1.47
C LEU A 125 -13.22 -4.78 -0.97
N ALA A 126 -12.89 -4.91 0.29
CA ALA A 126 -12.38 -6.16 0.84
C ALA A 126 -13.44 -7.27 0.69
N GLY A 127 -13.05 -8.41 0.14
CA GLY A 127 -13.95 -9.52 -0.16
C GLY A 127 -14.78 -9.39 -1.44
N SER A 128 -14.68 -8.26 -2.17
CA SER A 128 -15.42 -8.05 -3.43
C SER A 128 -14.79 -8.72 -4.65
N GLY A 129 -13.56 -9.23 -4.54
CA GLY A 129 -12.78 -9.72 -5.67
C GLY A 129 -12.17 -8.63 -6.56
N LYS A 130 -12.35 -7.35 -6.23
CA LYS A 130 -11.90 -6.20 -7.02
C LYS A 130 -10.68 -5.47 -6.46
N MET A 131 -10.15 -5.91 -5.34
CA MET A 131 -8.97 -5.34 -4.70
C MET A 131 -7.87 -6.38 -4.53
N PHE A 132 -6.63 -6.01 -4.86
CA PHE A 132 -5.49 -6.90 -4.85
C PHE A 132 -4.34 -6.33 -4.01
N CYS A 133 -3.48 -7.21 -3.49
CA CYS A 133 -2.22 -6.86 -2.87
C CYS A 133 -1.08 -7.03 -3.86
N TYR A 134 -0.18 -6.06 -3.91
CA TYR A 134 1.15 -6.20 -4.49
C TYR A 134 2.16 -6.24 -3.35
N ASP A 135 2.52 -7.46 -2.94
CA ASP A 135 3.52 -7.66 -1.90
C ASP A 135 4.92 -7.39 -2.46
N SER A 136 5.62 -6.44 -1.90
CA SER A 136 6.97 -6.11 -2.32
C SER A 136 7.91 -5.89 -1.14
N PRO A 137 9.18 -6.34 -1.23
CA PRO A 137 10.22 -6.03 -0.26
C PRO A 137 10.85 -4.64 -0.48
N GLU A 138 10.41 -3.90 -1.49
CA GLU A 138 10.94 -2.59 -1.83
C GLU A 138 10.75 -1.59 -0.69
N TYR A 139 11.53 -0.52 -0.73
CA TYR A 139 11.56 0.42 0.38
C TYR A 139 10.33 1.33 0.38
N VAL A 140 9.55 1.23 1.44
CA VAL A 140 8.48 2.18 1.79
C VAL A 140 8.54 2.42 3.29
N LYS A 141 8.50 3.67 3.71
CA LYS A 141 8.50 4.04 5.12
C LYS A 141 7.82 5.40 5.34
N ASP A 142 6.93 5.44 6.29
CA ASP A 142 6.28 6.65 6.78
C ASP A 142 7.28 7.56 7.52
N MET A 143 7.17 8.86 7.34
CA MET A 143 8.02 9.89 7.94
C MET A 143 7.24 10.82 8.90
N GLY A 144 6.03 10.45 9.30
CA GLY A 144 5.12 11.30 10.08
C GLY A 144 5.57 11.64 11.50
N THR A 145 6.75 11.15 11.97
CA THR A 145 7.33 11.52 13.26
C THR A 145 8.81 11.88 13.11
N PRO A 146 9.38 12.75 14.00
CA PRO A 146 10.80 13.11 13.96
C PRO A 146 11.73 11.90 13.96
N ASP A 147 11.46 10.89 14.78
CA ASP A 147 12.29 9.67 14.86
C ASP A 147 12.25 8.87 13.57
N ARG A 148 11.08 8.74 12.94
CA ARG A 148 10.92 8.08 11.65
C ARG A 148 11.63 8.83 10.54
N TYR A 149 11.54 10.17 10.54
CA TYR A 149 12.28 11.03 9.61
C TYR A 149 13.79 10.83 9.74
N VAL A 150 14.34 10.87 10.96
CA VAL A 150 15.78 10.63 11.21
C VAL A 150 16.19 9.22 10.72
N ALA A 151 15.36 8.21 11.00
CA ALA A 151 15.62 6.85 10.54
C ALA A 151 15.64 6.73 9.02
N VAL A 152 14.70 7.40 8.33
CA VAL A 152 14.65 7.44 6.86
C VAL A 152 15.88 8.16 6.28
N CYS A 153 16.28 9.29 6.86
CA CYS A 153 17.49 10.01 6.44
C CYS A 153 18.75 9.13 6.56
N ARG A 154 18.85 8.32 7.62
CA ARG A 154 19.93 7.35 7.78
C ARG A 154 19.86 6.26 6.71
N ASP A 155 18.71 5.64 6.52
CA ASP A 155 18.51 4.57 5.53
C ASP A 155 18.83 5.05 4.10
N TYR A 156 18.51 6.32 3.79
CA TYR A 156 18.86 6.94 2.52
C TYR A 156 20.39 7.10 2.34
N ARG A 157 21.07 7.65 3.35
CA ARG A 157 22.53 7.83 3.32
C ARG A 157 23.30 6.51 3.24
N GLU A 158 22.78 5.46 3.85
CA GLU A 158 23.34 4.11 3.84
C GLU A 158 23.00 3.34 2.54
N GLY A 159 22.27 3.93 1.60
CA GLY A 159 21.90 3.31 0.33
C GLY A 159 20.85 2.21 0.46
N LYS A 160 20.21 2.06 1.63
CA LYS A 160 19.17 1.04 1.85
C LYS A 160 17.92 1.31 1.02
N VAL A 161 17.61 2.58 0.77
CA VAL A 161 16.44 2.99 0.00
C VAL A 161 16.57 2.47 -1.43
N SER A 162 17.61 2.90 -2.16
CA SER A 162 17.85 2.47 -3.54
C SER A 162 18.26 1.00 -3.65
N GLY A 163 18.91 0.46 -2.62
CA GLY A 163 19.34 -0.94 -2.59
C GLY A 163 18.18 -1.94 -2.57
N LYS A 164 16.96 -1.53 -2.18
CA LYS A 164 15.77 -2.38 -2.21
C LYS A 164 14.92 -2.27 -3.47
N ASN A 165 15.17 -1.28 -4.34
CA ASN A 165 14.42 -1.12 -5.57
C ASN A 165 14.66 -2.29 -6.52
N LEU A 166 13.60 -2.95 -6.99
CA LEU A 166 13.68 -4.15 -7.83
C LEU A 166 14.16 -3.89 -9.26
N LYS A 167 14.31 -2.63 -9.67
CA LYS A 167 15.06 -2.29 -10.91
C LYS A 167 16.56 -2.53 -10.76
N ASN A 168 17.07 -2.46 -9.54
CA ASN A 168 18.47 -2.65 -9.25
C ASN A 168 18.81 -4.14 -9.09
N LYS A 169 20.03 -4.53 -9.45
CA LYS A 169 20.49 -5.90 -9.20
C LYS A 169 20.52 -6.16 -7.70
N GLN A 170 19.80 -7.18 -7.27
CA GLN A 170 19.76 -7.60 -5.88
C GLN A 170 20.92 -8.57 -5.58
N LYS A 171 21.56 -8.39 -4.42
CA LYS A 171 22.49 -9.39 -3.90
C LYS A 171 21.68 -10.53 -3.28
N ALA A 172 22.03 -11.77 -3.62
CA ALA A 172 21.40 -12.96 -3.08
C ALA A 172 22.45 -13.89 -2.47
N ILE A 173 22.09 -14.51 -1.36
CA ILE A 173 22.88 -15.58 -0.74
C ILE A 173 21.95 -16.78 -0.64
N PHE A 174 22.39 -17.90 -1.18
CA PHE A 174 21.70 -19.17 -1.07
C PHE A 174 22.39 -19.97 0.03
N LEU A 175 21.63 -20.35 1.04
CA LEU A 175 22.11 -21.15 2.17
C LEU A 175 21.32 -22.44 2.23
N ASP A 176 22.02 -23.54 2.45
CA ASP A 176 21.37 -24.79 2.82
C ASP A 176 20.75 -24.64 4.23
N ARG A 177 19.56 -25.13 4.41
CA ARG A 177 18.86 -25.03 5.68
C ARG A 177 19.30 -26.13 6.65
N ASP A 178 19.30 -27.38 6.16
CA ASP A 178 19.48 -28.53 7.02
C ASP A 178 21.00 -28.77 7.26
N GLY A 179 21.37 -28.74 8.53
CA GLY A 179 22.78 -28.83 8.94
C GLY A 179 23.59 -27.53 8.82
N THR A 180 23.07 -26.48 8.14
CA THR A 180 23.70 -25.16 8.03
C THR A 180 23.01 -24.11 8.91
N LEU A 181 21.69 -24.00 8.84
CA LEU A 181 20.89 -23.06 9.63
C LEU A 181 20.19 -23.73 10.81
N ASN A 182 19.84 -25.01 10.68
CA ASN A 182 19.22 -25.84 11.72
C ASN A 182 20.10 -27.05 12.03
N LYS A 183 20.21 -27.35 13.31
CA LYS A 183 20.79 -28.62 13.77
C LYS A 183 19.70 -29.67 13.89
#